data_a3b527a1232e8b1722c7694f2ca957d5
#
_entry.id   a3b527a1232e8b1722c7694f2ca957d5
#
_cell.length_a   1.000
_cell.length_b   1.000
_cell.length_c   1.000
_cell.angle_alpha   90.00
_cell.angle_beta   90.00
_cell.angle_gamma   90.00
#
_symmetry.space_group_name_H-M   'P 1'
#
loop_
_entity.id
_entity.type
_entity.pdbx_description
1 polymer ?
#
loop_
_entity_poly.entity_id
_entity_poly.type
_entity_poly.pdbx_seq_one_letter_code
_entity_poly.pdbx_strand_id
1 'polypeptide(L)'
;VMMQLEDITQNNNITAGYLISNHIYENHQAELDQLSSRGVDPNVQRVMDFSNLNAHMLSVMPSINVLLIKLYNDQGTLVFATSGLPALGEDDTSTALQQALEGTISTELTAPDDAVDRESPLSGKFYAETYLPVYAGHEGQEIVAVLELYLDVSEQIAGFRSVMVIF
;
A
#
# COMPACT_ATOMS: atom_id res chain seq x y z
N VAL A 1 -7.40 -15.27 21.07
CA VAL A 1 -6.26 -14.32 21.18
C VAL A 1 -5.68 -14.04 19.80
N MET A 2 -5.39 -15.07 18.95
CA MET A 2 -4.91 -14.84 17.58
C MET A 2 -5.92 -14.08 16.72
N MET A 3 -7.21 -14.44 16.74
CA MET A 3 -8.27 -13.70 16.03
C MET A 3 -8.35 -12.22 16.44
N GLN A 4 -8.18 -11.90 17.73
CA GLN A 4 -8.20 -10.50 18.20
C GLN A 4 -7.00 -9.69 17.70
N LEU A 5 -5.82 -10.31 17.58
CA LEU A 5 -4.64 -9.66 17.04
C LEU A 5 -4.80 -9.37 15.54
N GLU A 6 -5.31 -10.34 14.78
CA GLU A 6 -5.60 -10.17 13.36
C GLU A 6 -6.62 -9.06 13.12
N ASP A 7 -7.71 -9.03 13.90
CA ASP A 7 -8.74 -7.99 13.79
C ASP A 7 -8.21 -6.59 14.13
N ILE A 8 -7.40 -6.45 15.19
CA ILE A 8 -6.80 -5.16 15.57
C ILE A 8 -5.81 -4.71 14.51
N THR A 9 -4.97 -5.61 14.04
CA THR A 9 -3.97 -5.32 13.01
C THR A 9 -4.65 -4.92 11.69
N GLN A 10 -5.69 -5.63 11.30
CA GLN A 10 -6.47 -5.33 10.11
C GLN A 10 -7.12 -3.95 10.19
N ASN A 11 -7.77 -3.62 11.30
CA ASN A 11 -8.41 -2.32 11.49
C ASN A 11 -7.39 -1.16 11.48
N ASN A 12 -6.23 -1.34 12.10
CA ASN A 12 -5.17 -0.33 12.09
C ASN A 12 -4.61 -0.10 10.69
N ASN A 13 -4.43 -1.17 9.91
CA ASN A 13 -3.97 -1.09 8.53
C ASN A 13 -4.96 -0.40 7.62
N ILE A 14 -6.23 -0.76 7.71
CA ILE A 14 -7.30 -0.12 6.95
C ILE A 14 -7.35 1.36 7.29
N THR A 15 -7.23 1.73 8.58
CA THR A 15 -7.21 3.13 9.01
C THR A 15 -6.00 3.88 8.45
N ALA A 16 -4.80 3.32 8.53
CA ALA A 16 -3.60 3.91 7.94
C ALA A 16 -3.74 4.06 6.42
N GLY A 17 -4.31 3.05 5.75
CA GLY A 17 -4.60 3.08 4.33
C GLY A 17 -5.54 4.20 3.93
N TYR A 18 -6.63 4.39 4.65
CA TYR A 18 -7.57 5.51 4.40
C TYR A 18 -6.92 6.87 4.63
N LEU A 19 -6.09 7.02 5.67
CA LEU A 19 -5.37 8.27 5.92
C LEU A 19 -4.45 8.61 4.77
N ILE A 20 -3.68 7.65 4.27
CA ILE A 20 -2.79 7.84 3.12
C ILE A 20 -3.58 8.10 1.85
N SER A 21 -4.63 7.31 1.58
CA SER A 21 -5.48 7.47 0.40
C SER A 21 -6.11 8.85 0.34
N ASN A 22 -6.69 9.31 1.45
CA ASN A 22 -7.26 10.66 1.55
C ASN A 22 -6.19 11.73 1.35
N HIS A 23 -5.01 11.54 1.91
CA HIS A 23 -3.92 12.49 1.79
C HIS A 23 -3.41 12.60 0.35
N ILE A 24 -3.30 11.48 -0.36
CA ILE A 24 -2.99 11.46 -1.80
C ILE A 24 -4.11 12.17 -2.56
N TYR A 25 -5.37 11.86 -2.27
CA TYR A 25 -6.51 12.47 -2.93
C TYR A 25 -6.54 13.99 -2.76
N GLU A 26 -6.31 14.50 -1.56
CA GLU A 26 -6.38 15.93 -1.26
C GLU A 26 -5.20 16.72 -1.83
N ASN A 27 -4.01 16.13 -1.92
CA ASN A 27 -2.78 16.86 -2.21
C ASN A 27 -2.10 16.47 -3.52
N HIS A 28 -2.51 15.37 -4.16
CA HIS A 28 -1.85 14.77 -5.32
C HIS A 28 -2.81 14.43 -6.46
N GLN A 29 -3.81 15.32 -6.70
CA GLN A 29 -4.80 15.13 -7.77
C GLN A 29 -4.14 14.99 -9.16
N ALA A 30 -3.09 15.78 -9.42
CA ALA A 30 -2.40 15.75 -10.70
C ALA A 30 -1.70 14.41 -10.96
N GLU A 31 -1.16 13.79 -9.91
CA GLU A 31 -0.58 12.46 -9.98
C GLU A 31 -1.68 11.39 -10.17
N LEU A 32 -2.80 11.51 -9.46
CA LEU A 32 -3.94 10.59 -9.61
C LEU A 32 -4.55 10.66 -11.02
N ASP A 33 -4.68 11.86 -11.59
CA ASP A 33 -5.21 12.04 -12.94
C ASP A 33 -4.32 11.35 -14.01
N GLN A 34 -3.04 11.16 -13.71
CA GLN A 34 -2.12 10.44 -14.59
C GLN A 34 -2.31 8.91 -14.53
N LEU A 35 -2.92 8.39 -13.47
CA LEU A 35 -3.08 6.94 -13.25
C LEU A 35 -4.28 6.36 -13.99
N SER A 36 -5.29 7.17 -14.30
CA SER A 36 -6.44 6.71 -15.06
C SER A 36 -6.05 6.44 -16.52
N SER A 37 -6.34 5.25 -17.00
CA SER A 37 -6.14 4.87 -18.41
C SER A 37 -7.25 5.40 -19.31
N ARG A 38 -8.32 5.96 -18.77
CA ARG A 38 -9.46 6.47 -19.55
C ARG A 38 -9.06 7.63 -20.45
N GLY A 39 -9.35 7.48 -21.74
CA GLY A 39 -9.09 8.50 -22.75
C GLY A 39 -7.62 8.67 -23.13
N VAL A 40 -6.76 7.76 -22.70
CA VAL A 40 -5.35 7.75 -23.08
C VAL A 40 -5.17 6.94 -24.36
N ASP A 41 -4.50 7.55 -25.33
CA ASP A 41 -4.01 6.79 -26.49
C ASP A 41 -2.95 5.78 -26.03
N PRO A 42 -3.15 4.46 -26.22
CA PRO A 42 -2.20 3.44 -25.80
C PRO A 42 -0.82 3.55 -26.46
N ASN A 43 -0.69 4.35 -27.52
CA ASN A 43 0.58 4.61 -28.21
C ASN A 43 1.35 5.80 -27.62
N VAL A 44 0.77 6.55 -26.69
CA VAL A 44 1.43 7.68 -26.02
C VAL A 44 2.10 7.19 -24.74
N GLN A 45 3.43 7.10 -24.79
CA GLN A 45 4.22 6.83 -23.58
C GLN A 45 4.17 8.07 -22.68
N ARG A 46 3.45 7.96 -21.55
CA ARG A 46 3.41 9.01 -20.53
C ARG A 46 4.64 8.90 -19.64
N VAL A 47 5.34 10.01 -19.48
CA VAL A 47 6.33 10.17 -18.42
C VAL A 47 5.57 10.68 -17.20
N MET A 48 5.39 9.81 -16.19
CA MET A 48 4.78 10.18 -14.93
C MET A 48 5.86 10.69 -13.98
N ASP A 49 5.62 11.83 -13.36
CA ASP A 49 6.50 12.40 -12.33
C ASP A 49 5.82 12.30 -10.96
N PHE A 50 6.33 11.42 -10.13
CA PHE A 50 5.87 11.19 -8.76
C PHE A 50 6.83 11.76 -7.69
N SER A 51 7.75 12.67 -8.06
CA SER A 51 8.75 13.19 -7.13
C SER A 51 8.14 13.85 -5.91
N ASN A 52 7.08 14.66 -6.10
CA ASN A 52 6.38 15.33 -5.00
C ASN A 52 5.63 14.32 -4.12
N LEU A 53 4.94 13.36 -4.73
CA LEU A 53 4.28 12.28 -4.02
C LEU A 53 5.29 11.47 -3.19
N ASN A 54 6.43 11.11 -3.77
CA ASN A 54 7.48 10.36 -3.07
C ASN A 54 8.01 11.11 -1.86
N ALA A 55 8.37 12.38 -2.02
CA ALA A 55 8.88 13.21 -0.92
C ALA A 55 7.84 13.32 0.21
N HIS A 56 6.58 13.48 -0.15
CA HIS A 56 5.48 13.58 0.80
C HIS A 56 5.25 12.27 1.54
N MET A 57 5.15 11.14 0.83
CA MET A 57 4.97 9.82 1.44
C MET A 57 6.12 9.48 2.39
N LEU A 58 7.37 9.70 1.99
CA LEU A 58 8.54 9.48 2.86
C LEU A 58 8.50 10.32 4.14
N SER A 59 7.87 11.50 4.12
CA SER A 59 7.73 12.36 5.30
C SER A 59 6.69 11.87 6.30
N VAL A 60 5.62 11.22 5.85
CA VAL A 60 4.50 10.78 6.71
C VAL A 60 4.62 9.34 7.17
N MET A 61 5.24 8.47 6.39
CA MET A 61 5.38 7.03 6.66
C MET A 61 5.89 6.69 8.07
N PRO A 62 6.95 7.36 8.61
CA PRO A 62 7.46 7.03 9.93
C PRO A 62 6.47 7.27 11.06
N SER A 63 5.60 8.27 10.93
CA SER A 63 4.61 8.63 11.96
C SER A 63 3.46 7.63 12.06
N ILE A 64 3.28 6.78 11.05
CA ILE A 64 2.22 5.78 10.98
C ILE A 64 2.74 4.35 10.81
N ASN A 65 4.04 4.13 11.08
CA ASN A 65 4.71 2.83 11.01
C ASN A 65 4.60 2.12 9.64
N VAL A 66 4.51 2.88 8.56
CA VAL A 66 4.51 2.33 7.20
C VAL A 66 5.94 2.15 6.71
N LEU A 67 6.24 0.96 6.21
CA LEU A 67 7.57 0.56 5.72
C LEU A 67 7.73 0.80 4.22
N LEU A 68 6.66 0.58 3.47
CA LEU A 68 6.66 0.65 2.02
C LEU A 68 5.26 1.01 1.53
N ILE A 69 5.21 1.85 0.48
CA ILE A 69 4.01 2.18 -0.26
C ILE A 69 4.25 1.86 -1.72
N LYS A 70 3.31 1.16 -2.34
CA LYS A 70 3.24 0.97 -3.78
C LYS A 70 1.91 1.47 -4.31
N LEU A 71 1.90 1.91 -5.56
CA LEU A 71 0.70 2.36 -6.24
C LEU A 71 0.61 1.67 -7.60
N TYR A 72 -0.53 1.07 -7.86
CA TYR A 72 -0.87 0.44 -9.13
C TYR A 72 -1.93 1.28 -9.84
N ASN A 73 -1.87 1.34 -11.15
CA ASN A 73 -2.92 1.99 -11.94
C ASN A 73 -4.20 1.12 -11.99
N ASP A 74 -5.22 1.62 -12.67
CA ASP A 74 -6.52 0.94 -12.84
C ASP A 74 -6.43 -0.37 -13.67
N GLN A 75 -5.28 -0.69 -14.24
CA GLN A 75 -5.00 -1.94 -14.95
C GLN A 75 -4.15 -2.93 -14.14
N GLY A 76 -3.75 -2.57 -12.92
CA GLY A 76 -2.92 -3.41 -12.06
C GLY A 76 -1.42 -3.32 -12.35
N THR A 77 -0.98 -2.33 -13.10
CA THR A 77 0.45 -2.11 -13.37
C THR A 77 1.07 -1.24 -12.27
N LEU A 78 2.20 -1.68 -11.71
CA LEU A 78 2.95 -0.93 -10.70
C LEU A 78 3.55 0.34 -11.32
N VAL A 79 3.14 1.50 -10.83
CA VAL A 79 3.54 2.82 -11.35
C VAL A 79 4.36 3.64 -10.37
N PHE A 80 4.29 3.33 -9.08
CA PHE A 80 5.03 4.05 -8.03
C PHE A 80 5.38 3.12 -6.87
N ALA A 81 6.57 3.32 -6.30
CA ALA A 81 6.99 2.71 -5.04
C ALA A 81 7.97 3.62 -4.29
N THR A 82 7.77 3.77 -2.98
CA THR A 82 8.63 4.62 -2.13
C THR A 82 10.06 4.11 -1.98
N SER A 83 10.30 2.83 -2.24
CA SER A 83 11.64 2.24 -2.20
C SER A 83 12.45 2.40 -3.49
N GLY A 84 11.87 3.04 -4.52
CA GLY A 84 12.50 3.12 -5.83
C GLY A 84 12.71 1.76 -6.48
N LEU A 85 11.76 0.83 -6.30
CA LEU A 85 11.86 -0.55 -6.81
C LEU A 85 12.22 -0.57 -8.30
N PRO A 86 13.15 -1.45 -8.70
CA PRO A 86 13.58 -1.59 -10.10
C PRO A 86 12.49 -2.17 -11.02
N ALA A 87 11.37 -2.63 -10.47
CA ALA A 87 10.31 -3.34 -11.15
C ALA A 87 9.07 -2.48 -11.48
N LEU A 88 9.24 -1.15 -11.60
CA LEU A 88 8.17 -0.28 -12.06
C LEU A 88 7.73 -0.71 -13.47
N GLY A 89 6.41 -0.88 -13.67
CA GLY A 89 5.82 -1.37 -14.91
C GLY A 89 5.62 -2.89 -14.94
N GLU A 90 5.97 -3.62 -13.89
CA GLU A 90 5.58 -5.02 -13.74
C GLU A 90 4.10 -5.14 -13.36
N ASP A 91 3.43 -6.10 -13.99
CA ASP A 91 2.04 -6.44 -13.66
C ASP A 91 2.05 -7.38 -12.44
N ASP A 92 1.36 -6.99 -11.39
CA ASP A 92 1.08 -7.88 -10.26
C ASP A 92 -0.18 -8.69 -10.59
N THR A 93 -0.08 -10.00 -10.50
CA THR A 93 -1.19 -10.93 -10.75
C THR A 93 -1.81 -11.46 -9.46
N SER A 94 -1.50 -10.84 -8.31
CA SER A 94 -2.04 -11.26 -7.02
C SER A 94 -3.56 -11.16 -6.99
N THR A 95 -4.19 -12.14 -6.33
CA THR A 95 -5.65 -12.12 -6.12
C THR A 95 -6.07 -10.91 -5.31
N ALA A 96 -5.26 -10.48 -4.35
CA ALA A 96 -5.52 -9.33 -3.50
C ALA A 96 -5.59 -8.01 -4.30
N LEU A 97 -4.67 -7.81 -5.25
CA LEU A 97 -4.71 -6.66 -6.15
C LEU A 97 -5.97 -6.68 -7.03
N GLN A 98 -6.31 -7.85 -7.60
CA GLN A 98 -7.50 -7.98 -8.44
C GLN A 98 -8.78 -7.66 -7.63
N GLN A 99 -8.89 -8.16 -6.41
CA GLN A 99 -10.01 -7.85 -5.52
C GLN A 99 -10.07 -6.35 -5.18
N ALA A 100 -8.93 -5.69 -4.99
CA ALA A 100 -8.89 -4.26 -4.72
C ALA A 100 -9.32 -3.43 -5.96
N LEU A 101 -8.96 -3.86 -7.17
CA LEU A 101 -9.46 -3.26 -8.41
C LEU A 101 -10.99 -3.41 -8.57
N GLU A 102 -11.59 -4.39 -7.90
CA GLU A 102 -13.04 -4.60 -7.81
C GLU A 102 -13.68 -3.92 -6.59
N GLY A 103 -12.91 -3.20 -5.78
CA GLY A 103 -13.39 -2.44 -4.63
C GLY A 103 -13.31 -3.18 -3.29
N THR A 104 -12.68 -4.35 -3.23
CA THR A 104 -12.54 -5.12 -2.00
C THR A 104 -11.19 -4.88 -1.34
N ILE A 105 -11.19 -4.46 -0.07
CA ILE A 105 -9.97 -4.31 0.73
C ILE A 105 -9.54 -5.67 1.25
N SER A 106 -8.25 -5.97 1.15
CA SER A 106 -7.66 -7.18 1.73
C SER A 106 -6.41 -6.86 2.55
N THR A 107 -6.21 -7.61 3.63
CA THR A 107 -5.02 -7.50 4.48
C THR A 107 -4.48 -8.89 4.78
N GLU A 108 -3.16 -9.06 4.65
CA GLU A 108 -2.44 -10.28 4.97
C GLU A 108 -1.29 -9.97 5.95
N LEU A 109 -1.13 -10.82 6.95
CA LEU A 109 -0.04 -10.73 7.92
C LEU A 109 1.12 -11.63 7.48
N THR A 110 2.30 -11.04 7.34
CA THR A 110 3.51 -11.74 6.89
C THR A 110 4.57 -11.76 7.98
N ALA A 111 5.10 -12.95 8.25
CA ALA A 111 6.24 -13.15 9.13
C ALA A 111 7.56 -12.75 8.45
N PRO A 112 8.63 -12.45 9.23
CA PRO A 112 9.95 -12.22 8.66
C PRO A 112 10.40 -13.39 7.79
N ASP A 113 10.88 -13.06 6.60
CA ASP A 113 11.42 -14.03 5.65
C ASP A 113 12.90 -13.70 5.39
N ASP A 114 13.77 -14.71 5.58
CA ASP A 114 15.20 -14.60 5.31
C ASP A 114 15.54 -14.44 3.81
N ALA A 115 14.59 -14.76 2.94
CA ALA A 115 14.70 -14.56 1.50
C ALA A 115 14.53 -13.09 1.08
N VAL A 116 13.98 -12.23 1.95
CA VAL A 116 13.86 -10.79 1.71
C VAL A 116 15.25 -10.16 1.72
N ASP A 117 15.54 -9.38 0.67
CA ASP A 117 16.81 -8.65 0.58
C ASP A 117 17.04 -7.82 1.85
N ARG A 118 18.26 -7.91 2.39
CA ARG A 118 18.65 -7.21 3.63
C ARG A 118 18.56 -5.70 3.51
N GLU A 119 18.63 -5.15 2.31
CA GLU A 119 18.47 -3.72 2.04
C GLU A 119 16.98 -3.32 1.93
N SER A 120 16.06 -4.28 1.85
CA SER A 120 14.63 -4.02 1.84
C SER A 120 14.15 -3.46 3.18
N PRO A 121 13.24 -2.47 3.19
CA PRO A 121 12.59 -1.99 4.42
C PRO A 121 11.78 -3.08 5.14
N LEU A 122 11.47 -4.19 4.47
CA LEU A 122 10.71 -5.32 5.02
C LEU A 122 11.60 -6.35 5.72
N SER A 123 12.93 -6.25 5.58
CA SER A 123 13.88 -7.23 6.11
C SER A 123 13.76 -7.38 7.62
N GLY A 124 13.59 -8.61 8.10
CA GLY A 124 13.48 -8.95 9.52
C GLY A 124 12.23 -8.43 10.22
N LYS A 125 11.23 -7.94 9.50
CA LYS A 125 9.99 -7.36 10.04
C LYS A 125 8.82 -8.33 9.96
N PHE A 126 7.95 -8.28 10.98
CA PHE A 126 6.56 -8.67 10.81
C PHE A 126 5.81 -7.49 10.20
N TYR A 127 5.14 -7.70 9.10
CA TYR A 127 4.38 -6.64 8.46
C TYR A 127 3.00 -7.13 8.04
N ALA A 128 2.09 -6.18 7.98
CA ALA A 128 0.78 -6.40 7.39
C ALA A 128 0.74 -5.70 6.03
N GLU A 129 0.40 -6.47 5.01
CA GLU A 129 0.25 -6.03 3.64
C GLU A 129 -1.22 -5.80 3.35
N THR A 130 -1.56 -4.60 2.91
CA THR A 130 -2.96 -4.21 2.68
C THR A 130 -3.11 -3.58 1.32
N TYR A 131 -4.09 -4.04 0.56
CA TYR A 131 -4.50 -3.48 -0.71
C TYR A 131 -5.81 -2.70 -0.54
N LEU A 132 -5.78 -1.42 -0.94
CA LEU A 132 -6.94 -0.52 -0.85
C LEU A 132 -7.22 0.13 -2.21
N PRO A 133 -8.48 0.14 -2.66
CA PRO A 133 -8.86 0.92 -3.84
C PRO A 133 -8.73 2.42 -3.55
N VAL A 134 -8.21 3.16 -4.52
CA VAL A 134 -8.17 4.63 -4.52
C VAL A 134 -9.24 5.12 -5.49
N TYR A 135 -10.18 5.88 -4.96
CA TYR A 135 -11.29 6.42 -5.72
C TYR A 135 -11.00 7.86 -6.15
N ALA A 136 -11.44 8.22 -7.35
CA ALA A 136 -11.41 9.58 -7.85
C ALA A 136 -12.79 10.01 -8.35
N GLY A 137 -12.94 11.34 -8.56
CA GLY A 137 -14.17 11.94 -9.03
C GLY A 137 -15.07 12.48 -7.92
N HIS A 138 -16.01 13.35 -8.30
CA HIS A 138 -16.90 14.06 -7.37
C HIS A 138 -17.84 13.14 -6.58
N GLU A 139 -18.04 11.91 -7.02
CA GLU A 139 -18.92 10.93 -6.37
C GLU A 139 -18.18 9.73 -5.77
N GLY A 140 -16.83 9.70 -5.87
CA GLY A 140 -16.01 8.62 -5.31
C GLY A 140 -16.33 7.21 -5.84
N GLN A 141 -16.86 7.12 -7.06
CA GLN A 141 -17.38 5.87 -7.61
C GLN A 141 -16.41 5.16 -8.55
N GLU A 142 -15.33 5.83 -8.95
CA GLU A 142 -14.37 5.27 -9.89
C GLU A 142 -13.07 4.91 -9.19
N ILE A 143 -12.64 3.65 -9.31
CA ILE A 143 -11.32 3.22 -8.87
C ILE A 143 -10.32 3.61 -9.94
N VAL A 144 -9.38 4.48 -9.59
CA VAL A 144 -8.32 4.96 -10.51
C VAL A 144 -6.97 4.34 -10.22
N ALA A 145 -6.81 3.76 -9.02
CA ALA A 145 -5.58 3.14 -8.58
C ALA A 145 -5.84 2.14 -7.45
N VAL A 146 -4.84 1.34 -7.12
CA VAL A 146 -4.78 0.54 -5.90
C VAL A 146 -3.54 0.94 -5.13
N LEU A 147 -3.73 1.22 -3.84
CA LEU A 147 -2.68 1.48 -2.87
C LEU A 147 -2.33 0.17 -2.16
N GLU A 148 -1.07 -0.23 -2.20
CA GLU A 148 -0.53 -1.33 -1.41
C GLU A 148 0.37 -0.77 -0.30
N LEU A 149 0.05 -1.11 0.93
CA LEU A 149 0.73 -0.66 2.14
C LEU A 149 1.36 -1.81 2.88
N TYR A 150 2.58 -1.58 3.37
CA TYR A 150 3.28 -2.49 4.28
C TYR A 150 3.46 -1.81 5.64
N LEU A 151 2.69 -2.23 6.63
CA LEU A 151 2.72 -1.69 7.98
C LEU A 151 3.59 -2.56 8.90
N ASP A 152 4.54 -1.95 9.63
CA ASP A 152 5.33 -2.66 10.65
C ASP A 152 4.45 -3.00 11.86
N VAL A 153 4.29 -4.29 12.11
CA VAL A 153 3.52 -4.81 13.25
C VAL A 153 4.39 -5.59 14.23
N SER A 154 5.71 -5.47 14.13
CA SER A 154 6.68 -6.22 14.93
C SER A 154 6.51 -5.97 16.43
N GLU A 155 6.26 -4.72 16.84
CA GLU A 155 6.06 -4.36 18.25
C GLU A 155 4.76 -4.94 18.81
N GLN A 156 3.68 -4.91 18.04
CA GLN A 156 2.39 -5.48 18.42
C GLN A 156 2.53 -6.98 18.67
N ILE A 157 3.22 -7.70 17.77
CA ILE A 157 3.44 -9.15 17.90
C ILE A 157 4.35 -9.46 19.10
N ALA A 158 5.41 -8.68 19.33
CA ALA A 158 6.29 -8.85 20.48
C ALA A 158 5.52 -8.64 21.81
N GLY A 159 4.66 -7.63 21.89
CA GLY A 159 3.80 -7.37 23.04
C GLY A 159 2.89 -8.54 23.37
N PHE A 160 2.25 -9.15 22.38
CA PHE A 160 1.39 -10.32 22.59
C PHE A 160 2.15 -11.56 23.06
N ARG A 161 3.36 -11.81 22.52
CA ARG A 161 4.22 -12.91 22.97
C ARG A 161 4.63 -12.77 24.42
N SER A 162 4.91 -11.55 24.88
CA SER A 162 5.28 -11.26 26.28
C SER A 162 4.15 -11.56 27.26
N VAL A 163 2.90 -11.33 26.89
CA VAL A 163 1.73 -11.62 27.71
C VAL A 163 1.46 -13.13 27.81
N MET A 164 1.73 -13.90 26.76
CA MET A 164 1.51 -15.35 26.76
C MET A 164 2.55 -16.16 27.57
N VAL A 165 3.70 -15.58 27.89
CA VAL A 165 4.74 -16.24 28.71
C VAL A 165 4.44 -16.16 30.24
N ILE A 166 3.47 -15.35 30.67
CA ILE A 166 3.11 -15.14 32.07
C ILE A 166 2.05 -16.13 32.60
N PHE A 167 1.54 -17.00 31.72
CA PHE A 167 0.63 -18.10 32.06
C PHE A 167 1.23 -19.44 31.66
#